data_8a4849c275ec8763366e5f1f833f85e2
#
_entry.id   8a4849c275ec8763366e5f1f833f85e2
#
_cell.length_a   1.000
_cell.length_b   1.000
_cell.length_c   1.000
_cell.angle_alpha   90.00
_cell.angle_beta   90.00
_cell.angle_gamma   90.00
#
_symmetry.space_group_name_H-M   'P 1'
#
loop_
_entity.id
_entity.type
_entity.pdbx_description
1 polymer ?
#
loop_
_entity_poly.entity_id
_entity_poly.type
_entity_poly.pdbx_seq_one_letter_code
_entity_poly.pdbx_strand_id
1 'polypeptide(L)'
;SDVCSSDLEQPVDLYVVTGPGRNVDDIFPVSPIYLQGYTDHRGIVVERTPTDAVRGIANMVQTRSGTDLAAVSAKFGVRNPQEELSITEELKNTYLTISNGSLLSGSLNFPRRTISAYFNSAVTPVFTAFKKNVEDALSARNIVAPLHILKADGGSLPVEHMVSRPVETAFTGPAATVLGLSALGAIGNQHTVALDIGGTTTDISLWKHGRPLMTKNGVSIREYPSAVRSFAVTSVGIGGESVVRFKNGNLTVGPERVGPSVALGGIEPTLGDALIVLGHANYGDFNLASRALQDLEDAIQATLQSNNVNTLNNQLTLIKTSSDVARLILQKALETIQRGVDEVITVENKRPIYVVADIVNPDIFVPEHIVVVGGTAPSLGASIG
;
A
#
# COMPACT_ATOMS: atom_id res chain seq x y z
N SER A 1 11.31 -0.65 -1.76
CA SER A 1 10.57 0.05 -2.80
C SER A 1 9.27 -0.69 -3.01
N ASP A 2 8.20 -0.09 -2.57
CA ASP A 2 6.87 -0.62 -2.83
C ASP A 2 6.63 -0.63 -4.33
N VAL A 3 5.87 -1.62 -4.80
CA VAL A 3 5.37 -1.66 -6.17
C VAL A 3 4.64 -0.34 -6.42
N CYS A 4 5.18 0.52 -7.28
CA CYS A 4 4.57 1.81 -7.60
C CYS A 4 3.21 1.60 -8.25
N SER A 5 2.30 2.54 -8.08
CA SER A 5 0.97 2.45 -8.70
C SER A 5 1.03 2.31 -10.23
N SER A 6 2.06 2.90 -10.87
CA SER A 6 2.34 2.74 -12.30
C SER A 6 2.72 1.31 -12.71
N ASP A 7 3.37 0.55 -11.82
CA ASP A 7 3.79 -0.84 -12.09
C ASP A 7 2.59 -1.79 -12.15
N LEU A 8 1.47 -1.39 -11.56
CA LEU A 8 0.20 -2.12 -11.53
C LEU A 8 -0.69 -1.84 -12.74
N GLU A 9 -0.28 -0.94 -13.66
CA GLU A 9 -1.06 -0.55 -14.84
C GLU A 9 -0.80 -1.41 -16.06
N GLN A 10 0.11 -2.39 -15.95
CA GLN A 10 0.37 -3.33 -17.03
C GLN A 10 -0.92 -4.11 -17.37
N PRO A 11 -1.33 -4.11 -18.65
CA PRO A 11 -2.51 -4.87 -19.06
C PRO A 11 -2.25 -6.38 -18.88
N VAL A 12 -3.23 -7.08 -18.30
CA VAL A 12 -3.18 -8.53 -18.08
C VAL A 12 -4.47 -9.13 -18.59
N ASP A 13 -4.39 -10.17 -19.40
CA ASP A 13 -5.57 -10.94 -19.84
C ASP A 13 -5.98 -11.91 -18.74
N LEU A 14 -7.20 -11.76 -18.23
CA LEU A 14 -7.70 -12.50 -17.08
C LEU A 14 -8.63 -13.62 -17.48
N TYR A 15 -8.20 -14.87 -17.34
CA TYR A 15 -8.97 -16.07 -17.62
C TYR A 15 -9.57 -16.66 -16.35
N VAL A 16 -10.88 -16.92 -16.36
CA VAL A 16 -11.57 -17.48 -15.20
C VAL A 16 -12.45 -18.68 -15.56
N VAL A 17 -12.48 -19.67 -14.67
CA VAL A 17 -13.40 -20.80 -14.71
C VAL A 17 -14.28 -20.76 -13.47
N THR A 18 -15.55 -20.45 -13.65
CA THR A 18 -16.51 -20.28 -12.54
C THR A 18 -17.49 -21.44 -12.41
N GLY A 19 -17.69 -22.21 -13.47
CA GLY A 19 -18.78 -23.19 -13.56
C GLY A 19 -20.16 -22.52 -13.65
N PRO A 20 -21.22 -23.26 -13.42
CA PRO A 20 -22.59 -22.73 -13.43
C PRO A 20 -22.75 -21.70 -12.30
N GLY A 21 -23.36 -20.56 -12.59
CA GLY A 21 -23.61 -19.52 -11.62
C GLY A 21 -23.60 -18.11 -12.22
N ARG A 22 -23.62 -17.10 -11.37
CA ARG A 22 -23.58 -15.69 -11.78
C ARG A 22 -22.14 -15.29 -12.09
N ASN A 23 -21.94 -14.63 -13.23
CA ASN A 23 -20.71 -13.91 -13.54
C ASN A 23 -20.56 -12.72 -12.58
N VAL A 24 -19.33 -12.41 -12.20
CA VAL A 24 -19.00 -11.34 -11.24
C VAL A 24 -17.92 -10.44 -11.85
N ASP A 25 -18.34 -9.66 -12.86
CA ASP A 25 -17.42 -8.83 -13.64
C ASP A 25 -16.92 -7.61 -12.86
N ASP A 26 -17.81 -7.00 -12.08
CA ASP A 26 -17.56 -5.69 -11.40
C ASP A 26 -16.53 -5.74 -10.26
N ILE A 27 -16.06 -6.91 -9.87
CA ILE A 27 -15.12 -7.07 -8.75
C ILE A 27 -13.67 -7.22 -9.18
N PHE A 28 -13.40 -7.30 -10.49
CA PHE A 28 -12.05 -7.49 -11.02
C PHE A 28 -11.52 -6.21 -11.67
N PRO A 29 -10.19 -6.03 -11.73
CA PRO A 29 -9.56 -4.87 -12.38
C PRO A 29 -9.87 -4.73 -13.87
N VAL A 30 -10.22 -5.84 -14.53
CA VAL A 30 -10.58 -5.93 -15.94
C VAL A 30 -11.75 -6.90 -16.13
N SER A 31 -12.44 -6.80 -17.25
CA SER A 31 -13.46 -7.79 -17.62
C SER A 31 -12.82 -9.15 -17.86
N PRO A 32 -13.18 -10.20 -17.11
CA PRO A 32 -12.56 -11.51 -17.25
C PRO A 32 -13.04 -12.25 -18.51
N ILE A 33 -12.18 -13.12 -19.01
CA ILE A 33 -12.45 -14.02 -20.10
C ILE A 33 -12.96 -15.33 -19.48
N TYR A 34 -14.25 -15.59 -19.59
CA TYR A 34 -14.87 -16.80 -19.05
C TYR A 34 -14.59 -17.99 -19.94
N LEU A 35 -13.98 -19.01 -19.35
CA LEU A 35 -13.78 -20.30 -19.98
C LEU A 35 -14.85 -21.30 -19.50
N GLN A 36 -15.26 -22.17 -20.39
CA GLN A 36 -16.11 -23.31 -20.04
C GLN A 36 -15.34 -24.28 -19.14
N GLY A 37 -16.03 -24.89 -18.18
CA GLY A 37 -15.42 -25.81 -17.23
C GLY A 37 -16.01 -25.65 -15.83
N TYR A 38 -15.92 -26.72 -15.03
CA TYR A 38 -16.43 -26.71 -13.66
C TYR A 38 -15.72 -27.69 -12.75
N THR A 39 -15.17 -27.20 -11.65
CA THR A 39 -14.74 -27.98 -10.49
C THR A 39 -15.69 -27.72 -9.33
N ASP A 40 -16.20 -28.77 -8.68
CA ASP A 40 -17.13 -28.63 -7.54
C ASP A 40 -16.39 -28.26 -6.23
N HIS A 41 -17.17 -28.00 -5.19
CA HIS A 41 -16.65 -27.62 -3.87
C HIS A 41 -15.83 -28.73 -3.17
N ARG A 42 -15.90 -29.98 -3.64
CA ARG A 42 -15.09 -31.09 -3.16
C ARG A 42 -13.79 -31.27 -3.94
N GLY A 43 -13.61 -30.53 -5.05
CA GLY A 43 -12.46 -30.63 -5.93
C GLY A 43 -12.63 -31.64 -7.04
N ILE A 44 -13.85 -32.11 -7.30
CA ILE A 44 -14.14 -33.00 -8.42
C ILE A 44 -14.32 -32.17 -9.68
N VAL A 45 -13.54 -32.44 -10.72
CA VAL A 45 -13.73 -31.85 -12.04
C VAL A 45 -14.99 -32.46 -12.65
N VAL A 46 -16.04 -31.68 -12.72
CA VAL A 46 -17.36 -32.10 -13.27
C VAL A 46 -17.39 -31.87 -14.78
N GLU A 47 -16.78 -30.80 -15.23
CA GLU A 47 -16.65 -30.42 -16.64
C GLU A 47 -15.24 -29.89 -16.88
N ARG A 48 -14.55 -30.48 -17.88
CA ARG A 48 -13.19 -30.01 -18.24
C ARG A 48 -13.27 -28.88 -19.22
N THR A 49 -12.33 -27.92 -19.07
CA THR A 49 -12.13 -26.88 -20.06
C THR A 49 -11.55 -27.46 -21.34
N PRO A 50 -12.18 -27.26 -22.52
CA PRO A 50 -11.64 -27.75 -23.78
C PRO A 50 -10.35 -27.04 -24.15
N THR A 51 -9.23 -27.73 -24.20
CA THR A 51 -7.90 -27.15 -24.45
C THR A 51 -7.77 -26.46 -25.79
N ASP A 52 -8.34 -27.02 -26.85
CA ASP A 52 -8.34 -26.40 -28.19
C ASP A 52 -9.10 -25.07 -28.21
N ALA A 53 -10.20 -24.97 -27.45
CA ALA A 53 -10.93 -23.73 -27.31
C ALA A 53 -10.10 -22.65 -26.57
N VAL A 54 -9.34 -23.05 -25.53
CA VAL A 54 -8.45 -22.14 -24.81
C VAL A 54 -7.43 -21.52 -25.76
N ARG A 55 -6.76 -22.32 -26.58
CA ARG A 55 -5.75 -21.85 -27.53
C ARG A 55 -6.35 -20.86 -28.56
N GLY A 56 -7.51 -21.19 -29.11
CA GLY A 56 -8.22 -20.31 -30.06
C GLY A 56 -8.60 -18.96 -29.43
N ILE A 57 -9.16 -18.99 -28.22
CA ILE A 57 -9.52 -17.79 -27.46
C ILE A 57 -8.28 -16.96 -27.13
N ALA A 58 -7.20 -17.60 -26.65
CA ALA A 58 -5.97 -16.93 -26.26
C ALA A 58 -5.35 -16.14 -27.40
N ASN A 59 -5.24 -16.73 -28.62
CA ASN A 59 -4.70 -16.04 -29.78
C ASN A 59 -5.55 -14.83 -30.20
N MET A 60 -6.88 -14.95 -30.13
CA MET A 60 -7.79 -13.85 -30.46
C MET A 60 -7.70 -12.71 -29.45
N VAL A 61 -7.65 -13.04 -28.17
CA VAL A 61 -7.57 -12.07 -27.06
C VAL A 61 -6.24 -11.35 -27.09
N GLN A 62 -5.13 -12.07 -27.12
CA GLN A 62 -3.78 -11.50 -27.17
C GLN A 62 -3.54 -10.61 -28.37
N THR A 63 -4.07 -10.98 -29.57
CA THR A 63 -4.01 -10.11 -30.75
C THR A 63 -4.74 -8.78 -30.53
N ARG A 64 -5.80 -8.76 -29.69
CA ARG A 64 -6.56 -7.55 -29.38
C ARG A 64 -5.92 -6.72 -28.28
N SER A 65 -5.48 -7.38 -27.22
CA SER A 65 -4.90 -6.72 -26.03
C SER A 65 -3.45 -6.30 -26.25
N GLY A 66 -2.70 -7.06 -27.05
CA GLY A 66 -1.27 -6.85 -27.29
C GLY A 66 -0.39 -7.14 -26.08
N THR A 67 -0.92 -7.75 -25.00
CA THR A 67 -0.15 -8.05 -23.79
C THR A 67 0.43 -9.47 -23.81
N ASP A 68 1.62 -9.61 -23.22
CA ASP A 68 2.27 -10.92 -22.99
C ASP A 68 2.00 -11.46 -21.58
N LEU A 69 1.06 -10.86 -20.85
CA LEU A 69 0.75 -11.18 -19.45
C LEU A 69 -0.66 -11.77 -19.35
N ALA A 70 -0.77 -12.93 -18.69
CA ALA A 70 -2.06 -13.57 -18.42
C ALA A 70 -2.17 -13.99 -16.95
N ALA A 71 -3.39 -14.05 -16.45
CA ALA A 71 -3.72 -14.64 -15.16
C ALA A 71 -4.83 -15.68 -15.32
N VAL A 72 -4.75 -16.78 -14.58
CA VAL A 72 -5.73 -17.86 -14.60
C VAL A 72 -6.24 -18.13 -13.19
N SER A 73 -7.55 -18.24 -13.03
CA SER A 73 -8.14 -18.61 -11.76
C SER A 73 -9.41 -19.42 -11.95
N ALA A 74 -9.50 -20.55 -11.23
CA ALA A 74 -10.69 -21.39 -11.22
C ALA A 74 -11.37 -21.37 -9.86
N LYS A 75 -12.71 -21.32 -9.86
CA LYS A 75 -13.49 -21.52 -8.65
C LYS A 75 -13.19 -22.92 -8.10
N PHE A 76 -12.85 -22.99 -6.80
CA PHE A 76 -12.37 -24.21 -6.14
C PHE A 76 -11.01 -24.75 -6.64
N GLY A 77 -10.22 -24.01 -7.42
CA GLY A 77 -8.88 -24.40 -7.87
C GLY A 77 -7.93 -24.77 -6.73
N VAL A 78 -8.11 -24.25 -5.51
CA VAL A 78 -7.34 -24.67 -4.33
C VAL A 78 -7.68 -26.10 -3.84
N ARG A 79 -8.83 -26.64 -4.23
CA ARG A 79 -9.21 -28.03 -3.95
C ARG A 79 -8.63 -28.98 -5.00
N ASN A 80 -8.60 -28.51 -6.25
CA ASN A 80 -8.01 -29.21 -7.37
C ASN A 80 -7.49 -28.22 -8.41
N PRO A 81 -6.17 -28.03 -8.54
CA PRO A 81 -5.58 -27.06 -9.45
C PRO A 81 -5.51 -27.52 -10.91
N GLN A 82 -5.97 -28.72 -11.23
CA GLN A 82 -5.77 -29.33 -12.56
C GLN A 82 -6.31 -28.48 -13.70
N GLU A 83 -7.48 -27.85 -13.54
CA GLU A 83 -8.04 -26.97 -14.57
C GLU A 83 -7.17 -25.71 -14.79
N GLU A 84 -6.72 -25.04 -13.72
CA GLU A 84 -5.80 -23.90 -13.85
C GLU A 84 -4.49 -24.31 -14.52
N LEU A 85 -3.91 -25.46 -14.15
CA LEU A 85 -2.67 -25.97 -14.72
C LEU A 85 -2.82 -26.35 -16.19
N SER A 86 -3.93 -27.03 -16.56
CA SER A 86 -4.22 -27.40 -17.95
C SER A 86 -4.38 -26.17 -18.84
N ILE A 87 -5.12 -25.17 -18.38
CA ILE A 87 -5.29 -23.89 -19.09
C ILE A 87 -3.94 -23.19 -19.24
N THR A 88 -3.16 -23.12 -18.16
CA THR A 88 -1.82 -22.50 -18.18
C THR A 88 -0.92 -23.12 -19.22
N GLU A 89 -0.93 -24.45 -19.36
CA GLU A 89 -0.10 -25.15 -20.34
C GLU A 89 -0.44 -24.71 -21.78
N GLU A 90 -1.72 -24.53 -22.08
CA GLU A 90 -2.14 -24.04 -23.39
C GLU A 90 -1.77 -22.56 -23.62
N LEU A 91 -1.87 -21.73 -22.56
CA LEU A 91 -1.57 -20.30 -22.64
C LEU A 91 -0.05 -20.03 -22.81
N LYS A 92 0.85 -20.93 -22.42
CA LYS A 92 2.32 -20.77 -22.58
C LYS A 92 2.75 -20.57 -24.04
N ASN A 93 1.94 -20.98 -25.00
CA ASN A 93 2.21 -20.75 -26.41
C ASN A 93 1.91 -19.31 -26.86
N THR A 94 1.21 -18.54 -26.04
CA THR A 94 0.71 -17.20 -26.39
C THR A 94 1.28 -16.13 -25.46
N TYR A 95 1.45 -16.44 -24.17
CA TYR A 95 1.86 -15.48 -23.13
C TYR A 95 3.22 -15.85 -22.52
N LEU A 96 4.03 -14.84 -22.24
CA LEU A 96 5.34 -15.01 -21.58
C LEU A 96 5.20 -15.17 -20.06
N THR A 97 4.24 -14.49 -19.46
CA THR A 97 3.98 -14.53 -18.02
C THR A 97 2.56 -14.99 -17.74
N ILE A 98 2.43 -16.04 -16.93
CA ILE A 98 1.11 -16.56 -16.53
C ILE A 98 1.12 -16.83 -15.03
N SER A 99 0.14 -16.25 -14.33
CA SER A 99 -0.05 -16.47 -12.88
C SER A 99 -1.29 -17.28 -12.59
N ASN A 100 -1.17 -18.24 -11.65
CA ASN A 100 -2.27 -19.11 -11.22
C ASN A 100 -2.76 -18.72 -9.82
N GLY A 101 -4.07 -18.53 -9.69
CA GLY A 101 -4.68 -18.16 -8.41
C GLY A 101 -4.47 -19.20 -7.31
N SER A 102 -4.60 -20.50 -7.63
CA SER A 102 -4.43 -21.59 -6.65
C SER A 102 -2.99 -21.76 -6.16
N LEU A 103 -1.99 -21.42 -6.98
CA LEU A 103 -0.58 -21.51 -6.60
C LEU A 103 -0.12 -20.33 -5.73
N LEU A 104 -0.80 -19.20 -5.82
CA LEU A 104 -0.47 -17.99 -5.03
C LEU A 104 -1.12 -18.02 -3.65
N SER A 105 -2.29 -18.63 -3.50
CA SER A 105 -2.97 -18.68 -2.22
C SER A 105 -3.81 -19.93 -2.05
N GLY A 106 -3.69 -20.59 -0.90
CA GLY A 106 -4.55 -21.70 -0.47
C GLY A 106 -5.94 -21.27 0.03
N SER A 107 -6.28 -19.98 -0.01
CA SER A 107 -7.59 -19.47 0.42
C SER A 107 -8.70 -19.90 -0.52
N LEU A 108 -9.86 -20.32 0.03
CA LEU A 108 -11.06 -20.62 -0.75
C LEU A 108 -11.71 -19.41 -1.40
N ASN A 109 -11.31 -18.20 -1.02
CA ASN A 109 -11.86 -16.95 -1.56
C ASN A 109 -11.42 -16.76 -3.03
N PHE A 110 -12.26 -17.23 -3.96
CA PHE A 110 -11.99 -17.18 -5.39
C PHE A 110 -11.71 -15.76 -5.90
N PRO A 111 -12.53 -14.72 -5.61
CA PRO A 111 -12.25 -13.37 -6.07
C PRO A 111 -10.88 -12.85 -5.65
N ARG A 112 -10.52 -13.02 -4.38
CA ARG A 112 -9.22 -12.53 -3.86
C ARG A 112 -8.04 -13.25 -4.50
N ARG A 113 -8.14 -14.54 -4.76
CA ARG A 113 -7.09 -15.28 -5.48
C ARG A 113 -6.95 -14.80 -6.91
N THR A 114 -8.07 -14.60 -7.58
CA THR A 114 -8.11 -14.08 -8.95
C THR A 114 -7.43 -12.73 -9.06
N ILE A 115 -7.76 -11.82 -8.15
CA ILE A 115 -7.13 -10.48 -8.04
C ILE A 115 -5.62 -10.62 -7.77
N SER A 116 -5.22 -11.53 -6.87
CA SER A 116 -3.80 -11.77 -6.61
C SER A 116 -3.06 -12.30 -7.84
N ALA A 117 -3.67 -13.17 -8.62
CA ALA A 117 -3.08 -13.69 -9.85
C ALA A 117 -2.93 -12.59 -10.91
N TYR A 118 -3.94 -11.75 -11.06
CA TYR A 118 -3.90 -10.59 -11.95
C TYR A 118 -2.72 -9.68 -11.61
N PHE A 119 -2.64 -9.18 -10.37
CA PHE A 119 -1.56 -8.31 -9.96
C PHE A 119 -0.19 -9.00 -9.94
N ASN A 120 -0.14 -10.31 -9.68
CA ASN A 120 1.12 -11.05 -9.77
C ASN A 120 1.70 -11.01 -11.20
N SER A 121 0.87 -11.23 -12.20
CA SER A 121 1.31 -11.11 -13.60
C SER A 121 1.70 -9.67 -13.94
N ALA A 122 0.92 -8.68 -13.51
CA ALA A 122 1.21 -7.27 -13.78
C ALA A 122 2.59 -6.83 -13.25
N VAL A 123 2.97 -7.26 -12.04
CA VAL A 123 4.25 -6.85 -11.41
C VAL A 123 5.44 -7.73 -11.78
N THR A 124 5.23 -8.89 -12.39
CA THR A 124 6.32 -9.83 -12.73
C THR A 124 7.41 -9.21 -13.61
N PRO A 125 7.11 -8.45 -14.68
CA PRO A 125 8.15 -7.84 -15.51
C PRO A 125 9.02 -6.87 -14.73
N VAL A 126 8.41 -6.00 -13.92
CA VAL A 126 9.12 -5.01 -13.10
C VAL A 126 9.99 -5.70 -12.04
N PHE A 127 9.46 -6.72 -11.38
CA PHE A 127 10.22 -7.49 -10.40
C PHE A 127 11.41 -8.23 -11.05
N THR A 128 11.22 -8.77 -12.24
CA THR A 128 12.29 -9.45 -13.00
C THR A 128 13.40 -8.49 -13.37
N ALA A 129 13.06 -7.27 -13.82
CA ALA A 129 14.04 -6.22 -14.10
C ALA A 129 14.76 -5.76 -12.82
N PHE A 130 14.04 -5.59 -11.71
CA PHE A 130 14.62 -5.28 -10.40
C PHE A 130 15.62 -6.35 -9.97
N LYS A 131 15.21 -7.63 -10.00
CA LYS A 131 16.09 -8.78 -9.68
C LYS A 131 17.40 -8.69 -10.47
N LYS A 132 17.29 -8.56 -11.80
CA LYS A 132 18.45 -8.48 -12.68
C LYS A 132 19.36 -7.31 -12.30
N ASN A 133 18.82 -6.12 -12.09
CA ASN A 133 19.59 -4.94 -11.73
C ASN A 133 20.35 -5.11 -10.41
N VAL A 134 19.72 -5.76 -9.41
CA VAL A 134 20.36 -6.03 -8.12
C VAL A 134 21.49 -7.06 -8.29
N GLU A 135 21.24 -8.15 -9.03
CA GLU A 135 22.26 -9.18 -9.30
C GLU A 135 23.46 -8.61 -10.06
N ASP A 136 23.22 -7.78 -11.09
CA ASP A 136 24.28 -7.10 -11.84
C ASP A 136 25.10 -6.17 -10.93
N ALA A 137 24.44 -5.41 -10.04
CA ALA A 137 25.08 -4.51 -9.10
C ALA A 137 25.93 -5.23 -8.03
N LEU A 138 25.47 -6.38 -7.54
CA LEU A 138 26.23 -7.23 -6.61
C LEU A 138 27.44 -7.87 -7.30
N SER A 139 27.22 -8.40 -8.50
CA SER A 139 28.29 -9.01 -9.32
C SER A 139 29.39 -8.01 -9.64
N ALA A 140 29.03 -6.78 -10.05
CA ALA A 140 29.98 -5.71 -10.32
C ALA A 140 30.86 -5.33 -9.11
N ARG A 141 30.42 -5.65 -7.89
CA ARG A 141 31.14 -5.40 -6.63
C ARG A 141 31.78 -6.66 -6.06
N ASN A 142 31.73 -7.79 -6.78
CA ASN A 142 32.21 -9.10 -6.33
C ASN A 142 31.53 -9.54 -4.99
N ILE A 143 30.27 -9.16 -4.78
CA ILE A 143 29.50 -9.58 -3.60
C ILE A 143 28.82 -10.90 -3.96
N VAL A 144 29.24 -11.97 -3.28
CA VAL A 144 28.67 -13.30 -3.40
C VAL A 144 27.88 -13.61 -2.14
N ALA A 145 26.65 -13.10 -2.07
CA ALA A 145 25.75 -13.36 -0.96
C ALA A 145 24.38 -13.83 -1.49
N PRO A 146 23.71 -14.78 -0.80
CA PRO A 146 22.36 -15.17 -1.18
C PRO A 146 21.41 -13.98 -1.01
N LEU A 147 20.64 -13.70 -2.05
CA LEU A 147 19.67 -12.61 -2.05
C LEU A 147 18.30 -13.13 -1.59
N HIS A 148 17.80 -12.58 -0.51
CA HIS A 148 16.47 -12.86 0.02
C HIS A 148 15.60 -11.63 -0.11
N ILE A 149 14.34 -11.82 -0.46
CA ILE A 149 13.35 -10.77 -0.59
C ILE A 149 12.35 -10.87 0.55
N LEU A 150 12.13 -9.75 1.23
CA LEU A 150 11.11 -9.61 2.27
C LEU A 150 9.71 -9.67 1.65
N LYS A 151 8.77 -10.29 2.36
CA LYS A 151 7.35 -10.33 2.01
C LYS A 151 6.54 -9.39 2.90
N ALA A 152 5.36 -9.05 2.42
CA ALA A 152 4.42 -8.19 3.16
C ALA A 152 3.97 -8.77 4.53
N ASP A 153 4.08 -10.08 4.72
CA ASP A 153 3.75 -10.77 5.99
C ASP A 153 4.94 -10.92 6.95
N GLY A 154 6.09 -10.34 6.60
CA GLY A 154 7.32 -10.40 7.39
C GLY A 154 8.16 -11.65 7.14
N GLY A 155 7.70 -12.61 6.33
CA GLY A 155 8.53 -13.71 5.86
C GLY A 155 9.53 -13.27 4.81
N SER A 156 10.49 -14.15 4.47
CA SER A 156 11.43 -13.92 3.37
C SER A 156 11.57 -15.15 2.49
N LEU A 157 11.89 -14.92 1.22
CA LEU A 157 12.18 -15.99 0.26
C LEU A 157 13.46 -15.67 -0.51
N PRO A 158 14.24 -16.69 -0.94
CA PRO A 158 15.26 -16.52 -1.96
C PRO A 158 14.66 -15.83 -3.19
N VAL A 159 15.44 -14.94 -3.81
CA VAL A 159 14.96 -14.13 -4.95
C VAL A 159 14.48 -14.99 -6.11
N GLU A 160 15.08 -16.16 -6.33
CA GLU A 160 14.70 -17.09 -7.37
C GLU A 160 13.26 -17.63 -7.20
N HIS A 161 12.84 -17.85 -5.96
CA HIS A 161 11.48 -18.29 -5.65
C HIS A 161 10.47 -17.13 -5.68
N MET A 162 10.94 -15.90 -5.39
CA MET A 162 10.08 -14.72 -5.41
C MET A 162 9.61 -14.36 -6.82
N VAL A 163 10.37 -14.70 -7.88
CA VAL A 163 9.97 -14.44 -9.29
C VAL A 163 8.60 -15.04 -9.63
N SER A 164 8.20 -16.13 -9.01
CA SER A 164 6.89 -16.76 -9.24
C SER A 164 5.74 -16.10 -8.48
N ARG A 165 6.04 -15.29 -7.46
CA ARG A 165 5.04 -14.65 -6.59
C ARG A 165 5.39 -13.20 -6.18
N PRO A 166 5.82 -12.35 -7.12
CA PRO A 166 6.27 -11.00 -6.81
C PRO A 166 5.19 -10.11 -6.19
N VAL A 167 3.92 -10.44 -6.34
CA VAL A 167 2.82 -9.73 -5.66
C VAL A 167 2.94 -9.76 -4.13
N GLU A 168 3.65 -10.74 -3.56
CA GLU A 168 3.90 -10.83 -2.12
C GLU A 168 4.91 -9.77 -1.62
N THR A 169 5.53 -9.02 -2.54
CA THR A 169 6.41 -7.88 -2.20
C THR A 169 5.65 -6.55 -2.10
N ALA A 170 4.38 -6.52 -2.41
CA ALA A 170 3.55 -5.36 -2.14
C ALA A 170 3.54 -5.08 -0.62
N PHE A 171 3.72 -3.81 -0.21
CA PHE A 171 3.78 -3.40 1.20
C PHE A 171 4.98 -3.93 2.00
N THR A 172 6.12 -4.19 1.36
CA THR A 172 7.35 -4.61 2.05
C THR A 172 7.99 -3.49 2.87
N GLY A 173 7.84 -2.23 2.49
CA GLY A 173 8.30 -1.08 3.27
C GLY A 173 7.69 -1.09 4.68
N PRO A 174 6.36 -1.04 4.83
CA PRO A 174 5.69 -1.19 6.11
C PRO A 174 6.05 -2.48 6.86
N ALA A 175 6.21 -3.60 6.16
CA ALA A 175 6.63 -4.86 6.78
C ALA A 175 8.06 -4.78 7.37
N ALA A 176 8.98 -4.10 6.70
CA ALA A 176 10.33 -3.88 7.19
C ALA A 176 10.35 -3.06 8.48
N THR A 177 9.53 -2.00 8.55
CA THR A 177 9.37 -1.19 9.75
C THR A 177 8.82 -2.00 10.91
N VAL A 178 7.78 -2.81 10.69
CA VAL A 178 7.20 -3.69 11.71
C VAL A 178 8.25 -4.67 12.25
N LEU A 179 9.03 -5.30 11.37
CA LEU A 179 10.10 -6.21 11.78
C LEU A 179 11.24 -5.48 12.50
N GLY A 180 11.61 -4.28 12.04
CA GLY A 180 12.60 -3.44 12.69
C GLY A 180 12.20 -3.09 14.12
N LEU A 181 10.95 -2.69 14.36
CA LEU A 181 10.40 -2.41 15.68
C LEU A 181 10.41 -3.65 16.59
N SER A 182 10.07 -4.83 16.03
CA SER A 182 10.15 -6.10 16.75
C SER A 182 11.59 -6.43 17.13
N ALA A 183 12.53 -6.29 16.21
CA ALA A 183 13.94 -6.63 16.43
C ALA A 183 14.62 -5.71 17.44
N LEU A 184 14.25 -4.43 17.47
CA LEU A 184 14.76 -3.45 18.42
C LEU A 184 14.15 -3.59 19.82
N GLY A 185 13.13 -4.43 20.00
CA GLY A 185 12.40 -4.51 21.26
C GLY A 185 11.69 -3.20 21.64
N ALA A 186 11.35 -2.38 20.64
CA ALA A 186 10.75 -1.06 20.85
C ALA A 186 9.29 -1.14 21.34
N ILE A 187 8.65 -2.28 21.16
CA ILE A 187 7.24 -2.50 21.52
C ILE A 187 7.18 -3.49 22.70
N GLY A 188 6.61 -3.02 23.81
CA GLY A 188 6.34 -3.85 24.99
C GLY A 188 5.04 -4.66 24.88
N ASN A 189 4.54 -5.15 26.02
CA ASN A 189 3.31 -5.97 26.05
C ASN A 189 2.01 -5.17 26.05
N GLN A 190 2.10 -3.84 25.96
CA GLN A 190 0.95 -2.93 25.93
C GLN A 190 0.34 -2.85 24.52
N HIS A 191 -0.92 -2.40 24.47
CA HIS A 191 -1.52 -2.00 23.19
C HIS A 191 -0.81 -0.74 22.67
N THR A 192 -0.15 -0.88 21.53
CA THR A 192 0.71 0.19 20.99
C THR A 192 0.26 0.56 19.59
N VAL A 193 0.22 1.87 19.33
CA VAL A 193 0.15 2.43 17.98
C VAL A 193 1.58 2.73 17.55
N ALA A 194 2.04 2.17 16.44
CA ALA A 194 3.32 2.52 15.86
C ALA A 194 3.11 3.33 14.58
N LEU A 195 3.83 4.46 14.49
CA LEU A 195 3.79 5.42 13.40
C LEU A 195 5.15 5.46 12.71
N ASP A 196 5.22 5.12 11.44
CA ASP A 196 6.39 5.33 10.60
C ASP A 196 6.18 6.58 9.76
N ILE A 197 6.82 7.69 10.14
CA ILE A 197 6.65 9.00 9.50
C ILE A 197 7.78 9.23 8.52
N GLY A 198 7.50 8.95 7.26
CA GLY A 198 8.42 9.17 6.15
C GLY A 198 8.35 10.58 5.57
N GLY A 199 8.92 10.75 4.38
CA GLY A 199 8.83 12.00 3.62
C GLY A 199 7.45 12.21 3.01
N THR A 200 6.78 11.15 2.57
CA THR A 200 5.54 11.21 1.78
C THR A 200 4.31 10.80 2.59
N THR A 201 4.43 9.73 3.37
CA THR A 201 3.33 9.10 4.10
C THR A 201 3.69 8.85 5.57
N THR A 202 2.66 8.65 6.36
CA THR A 202 2.75 8.07 7.71
C THR A 202 2.05 6.72 7.68
N ASP A 203 2.79 5.67 7.98
CA ASP A 203 2.28 4.31 8.07
C ASP A 203 1.92 3.98 9.52
N ILE A 204 0.68 3.56 9.72
CA ILE A 204 0.10 3.27 11.03
C ILE A 204 -0.06 1.77 11.20
N SER A 205 0.55 1.19 12.23
CA SER A 205 0.36 -0.21 12.61
C SER A 205 -0.09 -0.34 14.06
N LEU A 206 -1.00 -1.30 14.31
CA LEU A 206 -1.49 -1.60 15.66
C LEU A 206 -0.84 -2.87 16.19
N TRP A 207 -0.54 -2.85 17.48
CA TRP A 207 0.12 -3.94 18.18
C TRP A 207 -0.66 -4.30 19.44
N LYS A 208 -1.03 -5.58 19.56
CA LYS A 208 -1.66 -6.13 20.74
C LYS A 208 -0.70 -7.07 21.47
N HIS A 209 -0.45 -6.82 22.75
CA HIS A 209 0.40 -7.68 23.57
C HIS A 209 1.78 -7.93 22.93
N GLY A 210 2.41 -6.89 22.40
CA GLY A 210 3.73 -6.96 21.77
C GLY A 210 3.75 -7.62 20.38
N ARG A 211 2.59 -7.91 19.77
CA ARG A 211 2.48 -8.54 18.47
C ARG A 211 1.80 -7.63 17.47
N PRO A 212 2.38 -7.43 16.29
CA PRO A 212 1.74 -6.65 15.23
C PRO A 212 0.50 -7.35 14.72
N LEU A 213 -0.53 -6.57 14.43
CA LEU A 213 -1.74 -7.12 13.83
C LEU A 213 -1.52 -7.47 12.37
N MET A 214 -2.19 -8.54 11.93
CA MET A 214 -2.17 -9.04 10.56
C MET A 214 -3.52 -8.80 9.88
N THR A 215 -3.50 -8.63 8.55
CA THR A 215 -4.74 -8.64 7.77
C THR A 215 -5.37 -10.05 7.80
N LYS A 216 -6.66 -10.15 8.14
CA LYS A 216 -7.34 -11.47 8.25
C LYS A 216 -7.45 -12.20 6.92
N ASN A 217 -7.77 -11.47 5.86
CA ASN A 217 -8.14 -12.04 4.56
C ASN A 217 -7.23 -11.58 3.42
N GLY A 218 -6.09 -11.00 3.73
CA GLY A 218 -5.20 -10.36 2.78
C GLY A 218 -5.46 -8.86 2.64
N VAL A 219 -4.52 -8.17 2.02
CA VAL A 219 -4.51 -6.72 1.83
C VAL A 219 -5.23 -6.34 0.53
N SER A 220 -5.75 -5.14 0.45
CA SER A 220 -6.21 -4.57 -0.82
C SER A 220 -5.01 -3.99 -1.58
N ILE A 221 -4.94 -4.32 -2.87
CA ILE A 221 -4.00 -3.71 -3.81
C ILE A 221 -4.80 -2.72 -4.63
N ARG A 222 -4.51 -1.43 -4.50
CA ARG A 222 -5.46 -0.36 -4.86
C ARG A 222 -6.80 -0.61 -4.13
N GLU A 223 -7.94 -0.51 -4.85
CA GLU A 223 -9.28 -0.79 -4.32
C GLU A 223 -9.64 -2.28 -4.31
N TYR A 224 -8.82 -3.15 -4.89
CA TYR A 224 -9.14 -4.57 -5.09
C TYR A 224 -8.66 -5.45 -3.94
N PRO A 225 -9.57 -6.16 -3.23
CA PRO A 225 -9.19 -7.04 -2.14
C PRO A 225 -8.43 -8.27 -2.66
N SER A 226 -7.16 -8.43 -2.27
CA SER A 226 -6.31 -9.56 -2.65
C SER A 226 -6.25 -10.64 -1.57
N ALA A 227 -5.62 -11.78 -1.89
CA ALA A 227 -5.29 -12.86 -0.95
C ALA A 227 -3.85 -12.75 -0.42
N VAL A 228 -3.14 -11.65 -0.70
CA VAL A 228 -1.77 -11.41 -0.23
C VAL A 228 -1.79 -11.14 1.27
N ARG A 229 -1.10 -11.97 2.03
CA ARG A 229 -0.96 -11.78 3.48
C ARG A 229 -0.03 -10.61 3.77
N SER A 230 -0.40 -9.78 4.71
CA SER A 230 0.37 -8.60 5.12
C SER A 230 0.15 -8.29 6.59
N PHE A 231 1.06 -7.57 7.21
CA PHE A 231 0.75 -6.83 8.42
C PHE A 231 -0.41 -5.84 8.14
N ALA A 232 -1.20 -5.59 9.18
CA ALA A 232 -2.29 -4.61 9.10
C ALA A 232 -1.69 -3.21 9.27
N VAL A 233 -1.29 -2.61 8.16
CA VAL A 233 -0.75 -1.25 8.10
C VAL A 233 -1.66 -0.40 7.24
N THR A 234 -1.90 0.82 7.68
CA THR A 234 -2.68 1.83 6.94
C THR A 234 -1.81 3.06 6.74
N SER A 235 -1.73 3.54 5.51
CA SER A 235 -0.94 4.72 5.16
C SER A 235 -1.83 5.96 5.10
N VAL A 236 -1.37 7.04 5.70
CA VAL A 236 -1.96 8.38 5.63
C VAL A 236 -1.04 9.27 4.80
N GLY A 237 -1.59 10.05 3.89
CA GLY A 237 -0.83 10.89 2.95
C GLY A 237 -0.24 12.14 3.62
N ILE A 238 0.45 11.97 4.74
CA ILE A 238 1.18 13.02 5.47
C ILE A 238 2.58 12.53 5.78
N GLY A 239 3.58 13.32 5.38
CA GLY A 239 4.99 13.13 5.68
C GLY A 239 5.76 14.44 5.57
N GLY A 240 7.06 14.42 5.82
CA GLY A 240 7.89 15.63 5.85
C GLY A 240 7.88 16.44 4.55
N GLU A 241 7.67 15.81 3.41
CA GLU A 241 7.61 16.43 2.07
C GLU A 241 6.18 16.68 1.58
N SER A 242 5.17 16.56 2.47
CA SER A 242 3.78 16.91 2.16
C SER A 242 3.68 18.38 1.83
N VAL A 243 3.19 18.67 0.61
CA VAL A 243 3.09 20.05 0.10
C VAL A 243 2.06 20.85 0.87
N VAL A 244 2.40 22.10 1.16
CA VAL A 244 1.51 23.06 1.79
C VAL A 244 1.00 24.03 0.74
N ARG A 245 -0.31 24.18 0.64
CA ARG A 245 -0.94 25.14 -0.28
C ARG A 245 -2.02 25.95 0.41
N PHE A 246 -2.06 27.23 0.04
CA PHE A 246 -3.15 28.11 0.42
C PHE A 246 -3.95 28.51 -0.84
N LYS A 247 -5.19 28.04 -0.91
CA LYS A 247 -6.11 28.34 -2.04
C LYS A 247 -7.52 28.59 -1.51
N ASN A 248 -8.19 29.59 -2.06
CA ASN A 248 -9.59 29.92 -1.75
C ASN A 248 -9.86 30.06 -0.24
N GLY A 249 -8.94 30.66 0.51
CA GLY A 249 -9.07 30.84 1.95
C GLY A 249 -8.86 29.55 2.78
N ASN A 250 -8.33 28.50 2.21
CA ASN A 250 -8.05 27.25 2.91
C ASN A 250 -6.57 26.86 2.79
N LEU A 251 -5.95 26.57 3.95
CA LEU A 251 -4.61 25.99 4.03
C LEU A 251 -4.72 24.47 4.07
N THR A 252 -4.04 23.79 3.14
CA THR A 252 -3.97 22.33 3.06
C THR A 252 -2.55 21.85 3.22
N VAL A 253 -2.39 20.65 3.82
CA VAL A 253 -1.11 19.95 3.99
C VAL A 253 -1.30 18.54 3.41
N GLY A 254 -0.49 18.19 2.40
CA GLY A 254 -0.62 16.92 1.68
C GLY A 254 -1.98 16.74 0.99
N PRO A 255 -2.28 15.53 0.48
CA PRO A 255 -1.40 14.34 0.40
C PRO A 255 -0.34 14.44 -0.71
N GLU A 256 -0.36 15.50 -1.51
CA GLU A 256 0.55 15.65 -2.65
C GLU A 256 2.01 15.83 -2.21
N ARG A 257 2.91 15.27 -3.02
CA ARG A 257 4.35 15.47 -2.98
C ARG A 257 4.82 15.97 -4.35
N VAL A 258 5.54 17.09 -4.37
CA VAL A 258 6.12 17.66 -5.60
C VAL A 258 7.63 17.49 -5.62
N GLY A 259 8.27 17.52 -4.45
CA GLY A 259 9.72 17.41 -4.30
C GLY A 259 10.15 17.52 -2.84
N PRO A 260 11.45 17.73 -2.60
CA PRO A 260 11.95 18.00 -1.26
C PRO A 260 11.44 19.34 -0.72
N SER A 261 11.62 19.57 0.58
CA SER A 261 11.37 20.85 1.22
C SER A 261 12.12 22.01 0.51
N VAL A 262 11.56 23.21 0.54
CA VAL A 262 12.24 24.42 -0.01
C VAL A 262 13.60 24.62 0.64
N ALA A 263 13.74 24.34 1.92
CA ALA A 263 15.02 24.32 2.63
C ALA A 263 16.09 23.41 2.01
N LEU A 264 15.69 22.44 1.20
CA LEU A 264 16.57 21.49 0.47
C LEU A 264 16.58 21.75 -1.04
N GLY A 265 16.10 22.91 -1.49
CA GLY A 265 16.05 23.30 -2.90
C GLY A 265 14.76 22.89 -3.61
N GLY A 266 13.72 22.52 -2.89
CA GLY A 266 12.38 22.28 -3.44
C GLY A 266 11.70 23.55 -3.94
N ILE A 267 10.56 23.39 -4.61
CA ILE A 267 9.83 24.48 -5.29
C ILE A 267 8.61 24.93 -4.49
N GLU A 268 7.95 24.04 -3.77
CA GLU A 268 6.77 24.34 -2.97
C GLU A 268 7.05 24.11 -1.48
N PRO A 269 6.49 24.95 -0.58
CA PRO A 269 6.64 24.75 0.86
C PRO A 269 6.02 23.42 1.29
N THR A 270 6.65 22.80 2.30
CA THR A 270 6.26 21.48 2.82
C THR A 270 6.10 21.51 4.34
N LEU A 271 5.59 20.43 4.91
CA LEU A 271 5.60 20.21 6.36
C LEU A 271 7.03 20.32 6.93
N GLY A 272 8.04 19.81 6.20
CA GLY A 272 9.45 19.91 6.60
C GLY A 272 9.94 21.35 6.79
N ASP A 273 9.54 22.28 5.90
CA ASP A 273 9.88 23.70 6.05
C ASP A 273 9.25 24.29 7.32
N ALA A 274 8.01 23.92 7.64
CA ALA A 274 7.37 24.34 8.88
C ALA A 274 8.09 23.81 10.13
N LEU A 275 8.53 22.56 10.11
CA LEU A 275 9.31 21.95 11.20
C LEU A 275 10.66 22.64 11.41
N ILE A 276 11.32 23.06 10.32
CA ILE A 276 12.56 23.84 10.38
C ILE A 276 12.33 25.21 11.00
N VAL A 277 11.29 25.93 10.58
CA VAL A 277 10.95 27.25 11.11
C VAL A 277 10.58 27.21 12.60
N LEU A 278 9.95 26.11 13.04
CA LEU A 278 9.63 25.88 14.46
C LEU A 278 10.83 25.40 15.29
N GLY A 279 11.98 25.11 14.66
CA GLY A 279 13.15 24.57 15.35
C GLY A 279 13.01 23.08 15.74
N HIS A 280 12.01 22.39 15.19
CA HIS A 280 11.80 20.94 15.41
C HIS A 280 12.69 20.08 14.50
N ALA A 281 13.22 20.67 13.41
CA ALA A 281 14.14 20.02 12.48
C ALA A 281 15.40 20.86 12.30
N ASN A 282 16.54 20.20 12.15
CA ASN A 282 17.86 20.85 11.97
C ASN A 282 18.53 20.29 10.71
N TYR A 283 17.94 20.58 9.55
CA TYR A 283 18.50 20.25 8.24
C TYR A 283 18.09 21.33 7.21
N GLY A 284 18.83 21.42 6.11
CA GLY A 284 18.55 22.40 5.05
C GLY A 284 18.81 23.87 5.46
N ASP A 285 18.33 24.77 4.63
CA ASP A 285 18.51 26.21 4.81
C ASP A 285 17.28 26.84 5.48
N PHE A 286 17.45 27.30 6.73
CA PHE A 286 16.42 27.99 7.51
C PHE A 286 15.87 29.22 6.80
N ASN A 287 16.73 30.02 6.11
CA ASN A 287 16.28 31.25 5.47
C ASN A 287 15.36 30.95 4.28
N LEU A 288 15.63 29.88 3.54
CA LEU A 288 14.75 29.45 2.44
C LEU A 288 13.40 28.96 2.98
N ALA A 289 13.39 28.13 4.02
CA ALA A 289 12.14 27.70 4.67
C ALA A 289 11.34 28.91 5.22
N SER A 290 12.00 29.80 5.93
CA SER A 290 11.37 30.99 6.52
C SER A 290 10.75 31.91 5.47
N ARG A 291 11.45 32.12 4.35
CA ARG A 291 10.93 32.93 3.22
C ARG A 291 9.70 32.25 2.58
N ALA A 292 9.75 30.95 2.35
CA ALA A 292 8.61 30.22 1.77
C ALA A 292 7.35 30.30 2.65
N LEU A 293 7.51 30.26 3.98
CA LEU A 293 6.38 30.45 4.91
C LEU A 293 5.95 31.92 5.03
N GLN A 294 6.87 32.89 4.83
CA GLN A 294 6.52 34.32 4.74
C GLN A 294 5.65 34.58 3.51
N ASP A 295 5.98 34.02 2.35
CA ASP A 295 5.15 34.13 1.14
C ASP A 295 3.73 33.58 1.36
N LEU A 296 3.58 32.48 2.13
CA LEU A 296 2.27 31.94 2.53
C LEU A 296 1.54 32.89 3.50
N GLU A 297 2.25 33.48 4.47
CA GLU A 297 1.69 34.48 5.39
C GLU A 297 1.13 35.65 4.62
N ASP A 298 1.93 36.23 3.69
CA ASP A 298 1.54 37.39 2.87
C ASP A 298 0.29 37.10 2.04
N ALA A 299 0.18 35.88 1.46
CA ALA A 299 -0.99 35.43 0.72
C ALA A 299 -2.24 35.30 1.62
N ILE A 300 -2.07 34.82 2.85
CA ILE A 300 -3.15 34.72 3.85
C ILE A 300 -3.61 36.12 4.24
N GLN A 301 -2.68 37.06 4.57
CA GLN A 301 -2.99 38.41 4.98
C GLN A 301 -3.69 39.20 3.86
N ALA A 302 -3.25 39.05 2.60
CA ALA A 302 -3.90 39.68 1.45
C ALA A 302 -5.35 39.20 1.29
N THR A 303 -5.60 37.87 1.54
CA THR A 303 -6.96 37.34 1.49
C THR A 303 -7.85 37.84 2.62
N LEU A 304 -7.30 38.00 3.84
CA LEU A 304 -8.03 38.54 4.99
C LEU A 304 -8.43 40.02 4.76
N GLN A 305 -7.58 40.80 4.10
CA GLN A 305 -7.82 42.24 3.81
C GLN A 305 -8.84 42.45 2.69
N SER A 306 -9.00 41.50 1.78
CA SER A 306 -9.90 41.63 0.61
C SER A 306 -11.41 41.50 0.93
N ASN A 307 -11.83 41.48 2.21
CA ASN A 307 -13.19 41.45 2.71
C ASN A 307 -14.10 40.31 2.20
N ASN A 308 -13.55 39.26 1.59
CA ASN A 308 -14.30 38.03 1.24
C ASN A 308 -14.40 37.06 2.45
N VAL A 309 -14.66 37.60 3.64
CA VAL A 309 -14.45 36.95 4.95
C VAL A 309 -15.55 36.00 5.37
N ASN A 310 -16.65 35.87 4.64
CA ASN A 310 -17.81 35.07 5.10
C ASN A 310 -17.60 33.54 5.16
N THR A 311 -16.39 33.04 4.77
CA THR A 311 -16.07 31.61 4.78
C THR A 311 -14.69 31.27 5.34
N LEU A 312 -13.96 32.24 5.90
CA LEU A 312 -12.61 32.02 6.42
C LEU A 312 -12.66 31.34 7.79
N ASN A 313 -11.87 30.29 7.93
CA ASN A 313 -11.67 29.59 9.20
C ASN A 313 -11.09 30.56 10.24
N ASN A 314 -11.67 30.62 11.44
CA ASN A 314 -11.24 31.49 12.55
C ASN A 314 -9.74 31.34 12.89
N GLN A 315 -9.13 30.21 12.58
CA GLN A 315 -7.69 29.97 12.78
C GLN A 315 -6.81 30.88 11.91
N LEU A 316 -7.24 31.26 10.71
CA LEU A 316 -6.46 32.11 9.81
C LEU A 316 -6.36 33.56 10.30
N THR A 317 -7.35 34.05 11.05
CA THR A 317 -7.35 35.38 11.61
C THR A 317 -6.32 35.58 12.74
N LEU A 318 -5.81 34.49 13.31
CA LEU A 318 -4.79 34.48 14.35
C LEU A 318 -3.36 34.53 13.81
N ILE A 319 -3.16 34.34 12.52
CA ILE A 319 -1.85 34.33 11.86
C ILE A 319 -1.32 35.75 11.76
N LYS A 320 -0.14 36.00 12.32
CA LYS A 320 0.57 37.28 12.30
C LYS A 320 2.02 37.15 11.89
N THR A 321 2.56 35.93 11.89
CA THR A 321 3.96 35.64 11.60
C THR A 321 4.09 34.35 10.84
N SER A 322 5.19 34.14 10.11
CA SER A 322 5.54 32.88 9.46
C SER A 322 5.60 31.69 10.46
N SER A 323 5.96 31.97 11.73
CA SER A 323 5.89 30.97 12.80
C SER A 323 4.46 30.56 13.14
N ASP A 324 3.47 31.44 13.02
CA ASP A 324 2.05 31.07 13.21
C ASP A 324 1.57 30.23 12.06
N VAL A 325 2.00 30.53 10.81
CA VAL A 325 1.76 29.67 9.64
C VAL A 325 2.34 28.27 9.88
N ALA A 326 3.59 28.20 10.35
CA ALA A 326 4.26 26.92 10.66
C ALA A 326 3.51 26.10 11.72
N ARG A 327 3.01 26.75 12.79
CA ARG A 327 2.19 26.09 13.82
C ARG A 327 0.88 25.54 13.24
N LEU A 328 0.21 26.31 12.39
CA LEU A 328 -1.03 25.86 11.75
C LEU A 328 -0.78 24.66 10.80
N ILE A 329 0.32 24.68 10.04
CA ILE A 329 0.74 23.57 9.19
C ILE A 329 0.95 22.30 10.04
N LEU A 330 1.73 22.42 11.13
CA LEU A 330 1.98 21.31 12.05
C LEU A 330 0.68 20.78 12.65
N GLN A 331 -0.20 21.65 13.14
CA GLN A 331 -1.49 21.27 13.70
C GLN A 331 -2.33 20.47 12.69
N LYS A 332 -2.45 20.93 11.44
CA LYS A 332 -3.21 20.23 10.40
C LYS A 332 -2.62 18.85 10.06
N ALA A 333 -1.29 18.75 10.06
CA ALA A 333 -0.62 17.47 9.85
C ALA A 333 -0.94 16.50 10.99
N LEU A 334 -0.85 16.94 12.24
CA LEU A 334 -1.16 16.14 13.42
C LEU A 334 -2.64 15.72 13.46
N GLU A 335 -3.57 16.62 13.16
CA GLU A 335 -5.02 16.32 13.05
C GLU A 335 -5.29 15.23 12.00
N THR A 336 -4.53 15.25 10.90
CA THR A 336 -4.70 14.24 9.83
C THR A 336 -4.13 12.88 10.25
N ILE A 337 -2.97 12.85 10.93
CA ILE A 337 -2.40 11.61 11.49
C ILE A 337 -3.35 11.05 12.56
N GLN A 338 -3.82 11.88 13.49
CA GLN A 338 -4.75 11.46 14.55
C GLN A 338 -6.02 10.84 13.98
N ARG A 339 -6.63 11.48 12.97
CA ARG A 339 -7.80 10.93 12.28
C ARG A 339 -7.53 9.56 11.69
N GLY A 340 -6.36 9.37 11.05
CA GLY A 340 -5.95 8.06 10.53
C GLY A 340 -5.81 7.01 11.64
N VAL A 341 -5.23 7.37 12.78
CA VAL A 341 -5.13 6.48 13.97
C VAL A 341 -6.52 6.11 14.48
N ASP A 342 -7.42 7.08 14.65
CA ASP A 342 -8.78 6.85 15.14
C ASP A 342 -9.59 5.94 14.19
N GLU A 343 -9.43 6.13 12.88
CA GLU A 343 -10.05 5.28 11.86
C GLU A 343 -9.55 3.84 11.95
N VAL A 344 -8.24 3.62 12.05
CA VAL A 344 -7.65 2.27 12.15
C VAL A 344 -8.10 1.57 13.43
N ILE A 345 -8.11 2.26 14.57
CA ILE A 345 -8.61 1.73 15.84
C ILE A 345 -10.10 1.40 15.75
N THR A 346 -10.90 2.28 15.13
CA THR A 346 -12.31 2.06 14.94
C THR A 346 -12.60 0.82 14.08
N VAL A 347 -11.84 0.64 13.00
CA VAL A 347 -11.94 -0.54 12.12
C VAL A 347 -11.56 -1.80 12.87
N GLU A 348 -10.48 -1.77 13.67
CA GLU A 348 -10.06 -2.91 14.48
C GLU A 348 -11.13 -3.31 15.49
N ASN A 349 -11.67 -2.36 16.24
CA ASN A 349 -12.65 -2.59 17.30
C ASN A 349 -14.05 -2.99 16.76
N LYS A 350 -14.36 -2.66 15.49
CA LYS A 350 -15.59 -3.09 14.82
C LYS A 350 -15.46 -4.44 14.10
N ARG A 351 -14.30 -5.09 14.16
CA ARG A 351 -14.11 -6.38 13.49
C ARG A 351 -15.09 -7.43 13.99
N PRO A 352 -15.71 -8.22 13.09
CA PRO A 352 -16.59 -9.31 13.50
C PRO A 352 -15.86 -10.33 14.38
N ILE A 353 -16.47 -10.69 15.49
CA ILE A 353 -15.97 -11.68 16.44
C ILE A 353 -16.53 -13.05 16.04
N TYR A 354 -15.67 -14.03 15.82
CA TYR A 354 -16.04 -15.38 15.41
C TYR A 354 -15.69 -16.45 16.45
N VAL A 355 -15.03 -16.06 17.53
CA VAL A 355 -14.59 -16.98 18.60
C VAL A 355 -15.40 -16.66 19.86
N VAL A 356 -16.00 -17.68 20.49
CA VAL A 356 -16.84 -17.52 21.68
C VAL A 356 -16.07 -16.85 22.84
N ALA A 357 -14.76 -17.18 22.98
CA ALA A 357 -13.92 -16.56 24.01
C ALA A 357 -13.84 -15.04 23.86
N ASP A 358 -13.73 -14.54 22.61
CA ASP A 358 -13.64 -13.12 22.31
C ASP A 358 -15.00 -12.41 22.45
N ILE A 359 -16.13 -13.15 22.37
CA ILE A 359 -17.46 -12.61 22.66
C ILE A 359 -17.62 -12.39 24.16
N VAL A 360 -17.14 -13.34 24.95
CA VAL A 360 -17.25 -13.29 26.44
C VAL A 360 -16.28 -12.29 27.03
N ASN A 361 -15.11 -12.15 26.44
CA ASN A 361 -14.05 -11.27 26.93
C ASN A 361 -13.42 -10.51 25.74
N PRO A 362 -14.09 -9.46 25.22
CA PRO A 362 -13.64 -8.76 24.03
C PRO A 362 -12.32 -8.05 24.30
N ASP A 363 -11.29 -8.38 23.51
CA ASP A 363 -10.00 -7.70 23.50
C ASP A 363 -10.10 -6.41 22.67
N ILE A 364 -10.72 -5.39 23.26
CA ILE A 364 -10.88 -4.07 22.65
C ILE A 364 -9.53 -3.37 22.62
N PHE A 365 -9.15 -2.85 21.46
CA PHE A 365 -7.93 -2.08 21.31
C PHE A 365 -8.12 -0.68 21.91
N VAL A 366 -7.41 -0.42 23.00
CA VAL A 366 -7.26 0.91 23.60
C VAL A 366 -5.77 1.21 23.61
N PRO A 367 -5.31 2.26 22.91
CA PRO A 367 -3.87 2.55 22.86
C PRO A 367 -3.36 2.99 24.25
N GLU A 368 -2.28 2.37 24.68
CA GLU A 368 -1.58 2.68 25.93
C GLU A 368 -0.24 3.36 25.63
N HIS A 369 0.34 3.06 24.46
CA HIS A 369 1.63 3.58 24.03
C HIS A 369 1.59 4.00 22.56
N ILE A 370 2.39 5.01 22.23
CA ILE A 370 2.70 5.41 20.86
C ILE A 370 4.19 5.29 20.63
N VAL A 371 4.59 4.63 19.56
CA VAL A 371 5.98 4.55 19.12
C VAL A 371 6.08 5.22 17.76
N VAL A 372 7.02 6.16 17.62
CA VAL A 372 7.22 6.94 16.40
C VAL A 372 8.60 6.64 15.82
N VAL A 373 8.64 6.26 14.55
CA VAL A 373 9.85 5.98 13.79
C VAL A 373 9.80 6.62 12.41
N GLY A 374 10.86 6.53 11.63
CA GLY A 374 10.95 7.10 10.29
C GLY A 374 11.76 8.39 10.24
N GLY A 375 12.04 8.87 9.03
CA GLY A 375 12.95 10.01 8.80
C GLY A 375 12.47 11.33 9.40
N THR A 376 11.16 11.54 9.49
CA THR A 376 10.54 12.75 10.04
C THR A 376 10.18 12.61 11.55
N ALA A 377 10.28 11.39 12.09
CA ALA A 377 9.93 11.10 13.47
C ALA A 377 10.64 11.98 14.53
N PRO A 378 11.97 12.26 14.45
CA PRO A 378 12.64 13.12 15.41
C PRO A 378 12.05 14.51 15.51
N SER A 379 11.49 15.01 14.41
CA SER A 379 10.94 16.37 14.31
C SER A 379 9.47 16.46 14.74
N LEU A 380 8.72 15.37 14.66
CA LEU A 380 7.28 15.32 14.97
C LEU A 380 6.96 14.60 16.28
N GLY A 381 7.80 13.66 16.71
CA GLY A 381 7.50 12.76 17.83
C GLY A 381 7.13 13.48 19.12
N ALA A 382 7.81 14.56 19.46
CA ALA A 382 7.51 15.37 20.65
C ALA A 382 6.14 16.07 20.61
N SER A 383 5.53 16.19 19.42
CA SER A 383 4.23 16.83 19.20
C SER A 383 3.07 15.85 19.13
N ILE A 384 3.35 14.53 19.13
CA ILE A 384 2.35 13.44 18.99
C ILE A 384 1.95 12.88 20.36
N GLY A 385 2.68 13.16 21.44
CA GLY A 385 2.45 12.67 22.78
C GLY A 385 1.36 13.38 23.56
#